data_65671c1c28f860a45443a72d563bf758
#
_entry.id   65671c1c28f860a45443a72d563bf758
#
_cell.length_a   1.000
_cell.length_b   1.000
_cell.length_c   1.000
_cell.angle_alpha   90.00
_cell.angle_beta   90.00
_cell.angle_gamma   90.00
#
_symmetry.space_group_name_H-M   'P 1'
#
loop_
_entity.id
_entity.type
_entity.pdbx_description
1 polymer ?
#
loop_
_entity_poly.entity_id
_entity_poly.type
_entity_poly.pdbx_seq_one_letter_code
_entity_poly.pdbx_strand_id
1 'polypeptide(L)'
;KPSKAELAEKATGSVLAKLSEFAREHNCYLWCPLYTAEDGRYYNSLVLIDRKGKVVGEYRKMHPTVGECDSGISPGPTVPPVFETDFGKIGAQICFDIEWRDGWRQLQAAGAEIVFWSSAFGGGEKLNMLAGIHRYNIVSSTIKGTSQICDIVGETVACTGLWERWLCAPINLERAYLHSWPFYRKFGEIRKKYGQAVRIKTYHEEEWSIIESRCPDLKVADVLKEFDIKTYDEVVGEATDRQQQMRG
;
A
#
# COMPACT_ATOMS: atom_id res chain seq x y z
N LYS A 1 -21.45 -9.97 26.02
CA LYS A 1 -21.00 -9.51 24.71
C LYS A 1 -21.22 -10.65 23.71
N PRO A 2 -21.62 -10.37 22.47
CA PRO A 2 -21.78 -11.43 21.47
C PRO A 2 -20.45 -12.16 21.25
N SER A 3 -20.52 -13.46 21.00
CA SER A 3 -19.36 -14.26 20.63
C SER A 3 -18.83 -13.79 19.27
N LYS A 4 -17.57 -14.10 18.95
CA LYS A 4 -17.01 -13.77 17.65
C LYS A 4 -17.66 -14.55 16.50
N ALA A 5 -18.17 -15.74 16.77
CA ALA A 5 -18.98 -16.50 15.85
C ALA A 5 -20.25 -15.72 15.47
N GLU A 6 -21.00 -15.21 16.45
CA GLU A 6 -22.19 -14.40 16.19
C GLU A 6 -21.86 -13.09 15.47
N LEU A 7 -20.71 -12.47 15.75
CA LEU A 7 -20.27 -11.27 15.06
C LEU A 7 -19.86 -11.56 13.62
N ALA A 8 -19.16 -12.67 13.35
CA ALA A 8 -18.75 -13.06 12.00
C ALA A 8 -19.95 -13.38 11.12
N GLU A 9 -20.91 -14.18 11.62
CA GLU A 9 -22.13 -14.53 10.89
C GLU A 9 -22.98 -13.30 10.58
N LYS A 10 -23.12 -12.37 11.51
CA LYS A 10 -23.87 -11.12 11.30
C LYS A 10 -23.16 -10.16 10.33
N ALA A 11 -21.84 -10.14 10.34
CA ALA A 11 -21.07 -9.23 9.49
C ALA A 11 -21.07 -9.65 8.01
N THR A 12 -21.04 -10.95 7.70
CA THR A 12 -20.95 -11.43 6.31
C THR A 12 -22.24 -11.27 5.50
N GLY A 13 -23.38 -11.02 6.12
CA GLY A 13 -24.67 -10.84 5.44
C GLY A 13 -25.04 -9.38 5.21
N SER A 14 -25.60 -8.75 6.23
CA SER A 14 -26.24 -7.43 6.11
C SER A 14 -25.24 -6.27 5.99
N VAL A 15 -24.05 -6.37 6.58
CA VAL A 15 -23.04 -5.30 6.54
C VAL A 15 -22.41 -5.23 5.16
N LEU A 16 -21.97 -6.38 4.61
CA LEU A 16 -21.40 -6.41 3.25
C LEU A 16 -22.40 -5.98 2.20
N ALA A 17 -23.68 -6.35 2.32
CA ALA A 17 -24.73 -5.91 1.39
C ALA A 17 -24.84 -4.38 1.35
N LYS A 18 -24.90 -3.71 2.50
CA LYS A 18 -24.96 -2.24 2.59
C LYS A 18 -23.70 -1.57 2.04
N LEU A 19 -22.51 -2.13 2.36
CA LEU A 19 -21.24 -1.57 1.89
C LEU A 19 -21.05 -1.80 0.39
N SER A 20 -21.57 -2.92 -0.15
CA SER A 20 -21.61 -3.18 -1.60
C SER A 20 -22.49 -2.17 -2.34
N GLU A 21 -23.65 -1.84 -1.77
CA GLU A 21 -24.52 -0.79 -2.32
C GLU A 21 -23.84 0.58 -2.31
N PHE A 22 -23.21 0.94 -1.17
CA PHE A 22 -22.44 2.18 -1.03
C PHE A 22 -21.29 2.26 -2.05
N ALA A 23 -20.49 1.19 -2.20
CA ALA A 23 -19.39 1.14 -3.16
C ALA A 23 -19.87 1.39 -4.59
N ARG A 24 -21.01 0.79 -4.97
CA ARG A 24 -21.62 0.97 -6.29
C ARG A 24 -22.19 2.38 -6.48
N GLU A 25 -22.91 2.92 -5.49
CA GLU A 25 -23.48 4.25 -5.54
C GLU A 25 -22.42 5.35 -5.69
N HIS A 26 -21.31 5.21 -4.95
CA HIS A 26 -20.21 6.18 -4.95
C HIS A 26 -19.09 5.84 -5.93
N ASN A 27 -19.22 4.77 -6.71
CA ASN A 27 -18.21 4.32 -7.69
C ASN A 27 -16.80 4.23 -7.09
N CYS A 28 -16.68 3.61 -5.90
CA CYS A 28 -15.42 3.52 -5.17
C CYS A 28 -15.11 2.08 -4.75
N TYR A 29 -13.81 1.81 -4.48
CA TYR A 29 -13.40 0.61 -3.77
C TYR A 29 -13.51 0.82 -2.28
N LEU A 30 -13.85 -0.23 -1.54
CA LEU A 30 -13.92 -0.21 -0.08
C LEU A 30 -13.14 -1.36 0.51
N TRP A 31 -12.33 -1.08 1.53
CA TRP A 31 -11.83 -2.06 2.47
C TRP A 31 -12.74 -2.10 3.71
N CYS A 32 -13.31 -3.25 3.97
CA CYS A 32 -14.30 -3.46 5.04
C CYS A 32 -13.68 -4.31 6.14
N PRO A 33 -13.38 -3.74 7.34
CA PRO A 33 -12.89 -4.52 8.47
C PRO A 33 -14.04 -5.33 9.08
N LEU A 34 -13.92 -6.66 9.03
CA LEU A 34 -14.95 -7.60 9.48
C LEU A 34 -14.28 -8.80 10.17
N TYR A 35 -15.05 -9.49 11.04
CA TYR A 35 -14.73 -10.87 11.35
C TYR A 35 -15.36 -11.76 10.28
N THR A 36 -14.56 -12.65 9.70
CA THR A 36 -15.03 -13.63 8.71
C THR A 36 -14.88 -15.05 9.26
N ALA A 37 -15.59 -15.98 8.67
CA ALA A 37 -15.55 -17.39 9.05
C ALA A 37 -15.40 -18.29 7.83
N GLU A 38 -14.56 -19.29 7.92
CA GLU A 38 -14.37 -20.33 6.93
C GLU A 38 -13.95 -21.63 7.62
N ASP A 39 -14.58 -22.73 7.28
CA ASP A 39 -14.29 -24.07 7.80
C ASP A 39 -14.17 -24.15 9.35
N GLY A 40 -15.09 -23.46 10.03
CA GLY A 40 -15.14 -23.41 11.49
C GLY A 40 -14.06 -22.57 12.16
N ARG A 41 -13.25 -21.83 11.39
CA ARG A 41 -12.26 -20.88 11.87
C ARG A 41 -12.75 -19.45 11.70
N TYR A 42 -12.31 -18.56 12.60
CA TYR A 42 -12.66 -17.15 12.59
C TYR A 42 -11.42 -16.30 12.33
N TYR A 43 -11.56 -15.27 11.51
CA TYR A 43 -10.47 -14.40 11.10
C TYR A 43 -10.81 -12.93 11.35
N ASN A 44 -9.81 -12.14 11.68
CA ASN A 44 -9.88 -10.70 11.61
C ASN A 44 -9.48 -10.30 10.19
N SER A 45 -10.41 -9.72 9.42
CA SER A 45 -10.24 -9.59 7.98
C SER A 45 -10.52 -8.18 7.48
N LEU A 46 -9.92 -7.86 6.33
CA LEU A 46 -10.31 -6.76 5.47
C LEU A 46 -10.88 -7.36 4.18
N VAL A 47 -12.16 -7.11 3.93
CA VAL A 47 -12.85 -7.55 2.71
C VAL A 47 -12.83 -6.42 1.69
N LEU A 48 -12.37 -6.69 0.48
CA LEU A 48 -12.31 -5.72 -0.60
C LEU A 48 -13.57 -5.79 -1.46
N ILE A 49 -14.23 -4.66 -1.63
CA ILE A 49 -15.39 -4.48 -2.51
C ILE A 49 -14.98 -3.53 -3.65
N ASP A 50 -15.30 -3.89 -4.89
CA ASP A 50 -15.03 -3.08 -6.07
C ASP A 50 -16.13 -2.00 -6.32
N ARG A 51 -15.90 -1.16 -7.34
CA ARG A 51 -16.81 -0.07 -7.75
C ARG A 51 -18.20 -0.56 -8.20
N LYS A 52 -18.34 -1.86 -8.50
CA LYS A 52 -19.61 -2.48 -8.89
C LYS A 52 -20.36 -3.08 -7.68
N GLY A 53 -19.78 -2.94 -6.49
CA GLY A 53 -20.30 -3.53 -5.26
C GLY A 53 -20.03 -5.03 -5.15
N LYS A 54 -19.10 -5.58 -5.92
CA LYS A 54 -18.72 -6.99 -5.85
C LYS A 54 -17.60 -7.17 -4.85
N VAL A 55 -17.70 -8.17 -3.97
CA VAL A 55 -16.57 -8.64 -3.16
C VAL A 55 -15.55 -9.29 -4.10
N VAL A 56 -14.34 -8.73 -4.15
CA VAL A 56 -13.27 -9.18 -5.04
C VAL A 56 -12.17 -9.92 -4.31
N GLY A 57 -12.12 -9.83 -2.98
CA GLY A 57 -11.18 -10.58 -2.18
C GLY A 57 -11.19 -10.22 -0.71
N GLU A 58 -10.31 -10.89 0.02
CA GLU A 58 -10.17 -10.77 1.46
C GLU A 58 -8.71 -10.88 1.86
N TYR A 59 -8.26 -9.97 2.73
CA TYR A 59 -7.03 -10.12 3.51
C TYR A 59 -7.40 -10.59 4.91
N ARG A 60 -6.80 -11.66 5.39
CA ARG A 60 -6.92 -12.17 6.76
C ARG A 60 -5.66 -11.81 7.53
N LYS A 61 -5.82 -11.21 8.70
CA LYS A 61 -4.72 -10.79 9.55
C LYS A 61 -3.72 -11.92 9.76
N MET A 62 -2.48 -11.70 9.31
CA MET A 62 -1.41 -12.71 9.38
C MET A 62 -0.99 -12.99 10.83
N HIS A 63 -0.90 -11.91 11.63
CA HIS A 63 -0.36 -11.94 12.99
C HIS A 63 -1.39 -11.44 14.01
N PRO A 64 -2.37 -12.28 14.39
CA PRO A 64 -3.26 -11.94 15.49
C PRO A 64 -2.48 -11.72 16.79
N THR A 65 -2.95 -10.79 17.62
CA THR A 65 -2.41 -10.62 18.98
C THR A 65 -2.71 -11.84 19.84
N VAL A 66 -1.99 -12.01 20.96
CA VAL A 66 -2.26 -13.07 21.94
C VAL A 66 -3.74 -13.07 22.35
N GLY A 67 -4.31 -11.90 22.67
CA GLY A 67 -5.72 -11.81 23.05
C GLY A 67 -6.71 -12.13 21.92
N GLU A 68 -6.33 -11.94 20.65
CA GLU A 68 -7.13 -12.41 19.51
C GLU A 68 -7.07 -13.93 19.41
N CYS A 69 -5.88 -14.54 19.53
CA CYS A 69 -5.70 -15.99 19.54
C CYS A 69 -6.50 -16.64 20.68
N ASP A 70 -6.35 -16.15 21.91
CA ASP A 70 -7.07 -16.63 23.08
C ASP A 70 -8.60 -16.54 22.94
N SER A 71 -9.05 -15.62 22.11
CA SER A 71 -10.48 -15.42 21.81
C SER A 71 -10.95 -16.18 20.57
N GLY A 72 -10.12 -17.09 20.02
CA GLY A 72 -10.45 -17.98 18.90
C GLY A 72 -10.27 -17.40 17.52
N ILE A 73 -9.53 -16.28 17.35
CA ILE A 73 -9.15 -15.78 16.03
C ILE A 73 -7.94 -16.55 15.52
N SER A 74 -8.08 -17.12 14.34
CA SER A 74 -7.02 -17.83 13.65
C SER A 74 -6.11 -16.87 12.88
N PRO A 75 -4.80 -17.14 12.76
CA PRO A 75 -3.93 -16.42 11.86
C PRO A 75 -4.35 -16.68 10.41
N GLY A 76 -4.21 -15.65 9.58
CA GLY A 76 -4.38 -15.74 8.14
C GLY A 76 -3.24 -16.48 7.44
N PRO A 77 -3.31 -16.61 6.12
CA PRO A 77 -2.23 -17.18 5.31
C PRO A 77 -0.90 -16.44 5.52
N THR A 78 0.22 -17.15 5.41
CA THR A 78 1.57 -16.58 5.55
C THR A 78 2.01 -15.74 4.34
N VAL A 79 1.23 -15.73 3.26
CA VAL A 79 1.43 -14.91 2.08
C VAL A 79 0.20 -14.01 1.90
N PRO A 80 0.34 -12.68 2.06
CA PRO A 80 -0.77 -11.77 1.91
C PRO A 80 -1.14 -11.62 0.42
N PRO A 81 -2.44 -11.57 0.08
CA PRO A 81 -2.88 -11.36 -1.29
C PRO A 81 -2.60 -9.92 -1.76
N VAL A 82 -2.32 -9.77 -3.05
CA VAL A 82 -2.33 -8.51 -3.78
C VAL A 82 -3.48 -8.55 -4.77
N PHE A 83 -4.24 -7.47 -4.85
CA PHE A 83 -5.42 -7.34 -5.69
C PHE A 83 -5.16 -6.36 -6.82
N GLU A 84 -5.48 -6.75 -8.04
CA GLU A 84 -5.47 -5.84 -9.17
C GLU A 84 -6.77 -5.02 -9.20
N THR A 85 -6.62 -3.72 -9.36
CA THR A 85 -7.73 -2.77 -9.48
C THR A 85 -7.60 -1.98 -10.77
N ASP A 86 -8.60 -1.17 -11.10
CA ASP A 86 -8.55 -0.29 -12.26
C ASP A 86 -7.59 0.90 -12.11
N PHE A 87 -6.96 1.06 -10.95
CA PHE A 87 -6.00 2.14 -10.66
C PHE A 87 -4.63 1.65 -10.19
N GLY A 88 -4.42 0.33 -10.05
CA GLY A 88 -3.13 -0.24 -9.62
C GLY A 88 -3.28 -1.46 -8.74
N LYS A 89 -2.14 -1.99 -8.29
CA LYS A 89 -2.06 -3.16 -7.41
C LYS A 89 -2.10 -2.74 -5.94
N ILE A 90 -3.03 -3.31 -5.19
CA ILE A 90 -3.22 -2.96 -3.78
C ILE A 90 -3.09 -4.17 -2.86
N GLY A 91 -2.57 -3.93 -1.68
CA GLY A 91 -2.51 -4.91 -0.60
C GLY A 91 -3.09 -4.36 0.69
N ALA A 92 -3.14 -5.20 1.72
CA ALA A 92 -3.61 -4.79 3.03
C ALA A 92 -2.82 -5.46 4.16
N GLN A 93 -2.80 -4.78 5.33
CA GLN A 93 -2.31 -5.30 6.60
C GLN A 93 -3.22 -4.80 7.73
N ILE A 94 -3.28 -5.51 8.86
CA ILE A 94 -4.14 -5.14 9.99
C ILE A 94 -3.33 -4.94 11.27
N CYS A 95 -3.39 -3.72 11.81
CA CYS A 95 -3.01 -3.40 13.19
C CYS A 95 -1.63 -3.99 13.59
N PHE A 96 -1.62 -5.06 14.34
CA PHE A 96 -0.42 -5.69 14.91
C PHE A 96 0.53 -6.32 13.86
N ASP A 97 0.07 -6.53 12.63
CA ASP A 97 0.94 -6.93 11.51
C ASP A 97 2.12 -5.97 11.28
N ILE A 98 2.02 -4.73 11.77
CA ILE A 98 3.08 -3.73 11.68
C ILE A 98 4.37 -4.13 12.43
N GLU A 99 4.29 -5.08 13.37
CA GLU A 99 5.45 -5.53 14.15
C GLU A 99 6.32 -6.56 13.40
N TRP A 100 5.80 -7.21 12.35
CA TRP A 100 6.52 -8.17 11.52
C TRP A 100 6.83 -7.57 10.14
N ARG A 101 7.95 -7.99 9.57
CA ARG A 101 8.43 -7.49 8.28
C ARG A 101 8.04 -8.35 7.08
N ASP A 102 7.65 -9.58 7.32
CA ASP A 102 7.41 -10.59 6.28
C ASP A 102 6.26 -10.21 5.34
N GLY A 103 5.09 -9.87 5.87
CA GLY A 103 3.93 -9.47 5.09
C GLY A 103 4.20 -8.23 4.22
N TRP A 104 4.85 -7.21 4.79
CA TRP A 104 5.20 -5.97 4.06
C TRP A 104 6.17 -6.23 2.92
N ARG A 105 7.20 -7.05 3.16
CA ARG A 105 8.17 -7.43 2.12
C ARG A 105 7.52 -8.27 1.02
N GLN A 106 6.60 -9.18 1.36
CA GLN A 106 5.91 -10.01 0.39
C GLN A 106 4.96 -9.18 -0.48
N LEU A 107 4.26 -8.18 0.08
CA LEU A 107 3.45 -7.22 -0.68
C LEU A 107 4.31 -6.43 -1.69
N GLN A 108 5.50 -5.98 -1.29
CA GLN A 108 6.46 -5.34 -2.19
C GLN A 108 6.87 -6.28 -3.32
N ALA A 109 7.27 -7.51 -2.99
CA ALA A 109 7.70 -8.51 -3.98
C ALA A 109 6.58 -8.89 -4.97
N ALA A 110 5.32 -8.81 -4.54
CA ALA A 110 4.14 -9.03 -5.39
C ALA A 110 3.74 -7.79 -6.20
N GLY A 111 4.46 -6.68 -6.05
CA GLY A 111 4.26 -5.43 -6.81
C GLY A 111 3.11 -4.57 -6.30
N ALA A 112 2.77 -4.62 -5.03
CA ALA A 112 1.78 -3.70 -4.46
C ALA A 112 2.27 -2.25 -4.58
N GLU A 113 1.41 -1.36 -5.05
CA GLU A 113 1.66 0.08 -5.21
C GLU A 113 1.07 0.90 -4.06
N ILE A 114 -0.01 0.38 -3.47
CA ILE A 114 -0.64 0.93 -2.27
C ILE A 114 -0.91 -0.21 -1.28
N VAL A 115 -0.53 -0.01 -0.03
CA VAL A 115 -0.89 -0.91 1.08
C VAL A 115 -1.81 -0.18 2.04
N PHE A 116 -2.98 -0.74 2.26
CA PHE A 116 -3.96 -0.22 3.23
C PHE A 116 -3.72 -0.85 4.59
N TRP A 117 -3.65 -0.04 5.63
CA TRP A 117 -3.45 -0.50 6.99
C TRP A 117 -4.58 -0.06 7.92
N SER A 118 -5.39 -0.99 8.37
CA SER A 118 -6.49 -0.75 9.29
C SER A 118 -6.11 -1.11 10.72
N SER A 119 -6.33 -0.22 11.68
CA SER A 119 -5.82 -0.41 13.03
C SER A 119 -6.65 0.23 14.13
N ALA A 120 -6.49 -0.28 15.35
CA ALA A 120 -6.98 0.37 16.56
C ALA A 120 -6.06 1.50 17.03
N PHE A 121 -4.82 1.60 16.56
CA PHE A 121 -3.84 2.62 16.96
C PHE A 121 -3.16 3.27 15.73
N GLY A 122 -2.50 4.41 15.93
CA GLY A 122 -2.06 5.29 14.85
C GLY A 122 -0.87 4.81 14.02
N GLY A 123 0.00 3.93 14.52
CA GLY A 123 1.20 3.49 13.80
C GLY A 123 2.32 4.53 13.68
N GLY A 124 1.99 5.81 13.43
CA GLY A 124 2.94 6.93 13.42
C GLY A 124 4.11 6.72 12.45
N GLU A 125 5.31 7.10 12.87
CA GLU A 125 6.55 7.01 12.10
C GLU A 125 6.88 5.60 11.56
N LYS A 126 6.34 4.54 12.18
CA LYS A 126 6.52 3.17 11.64
C LYS A 126 5.93 3.03 10.24
N LEU A 127 4.79 3.68 9.95
CA LEU A 127 4.19 3.65 8.62
C LEU A 127 5.04 4.40 7.60
N ASN A 128 5.62 5.54 7.98
CA ASN A 128 6.55 6.31 7.15
C ASN A 128 7.79 5.47 6.81
N MET A 129 8.39 4.83 7.82
CA MET A 129 9.54 3.94 7.64
C MET A 129 9.21 2.76 6.70
N LEU A 130 8.07 2.10 6.88
CA LEU A 130 7.65 0.99 6.04
C LEU A 130 7.38 1.43 4.60
N ALA A 131 6.72 2.58 4.40
CA ALA A 131 6.48 3.13 3.07
C ALA A 131 7.79 3.43 2.34
N GLY A 132 8.74 4.08 3.00
CA GLY A 132 10.06 4.38 2.43
C GLY A 132 10.92 3.13 2.15
N ILE A 133 10.95 2.16 3.07
CA ILE A 133 11.72 0.92 2.89
C ILE A 133 11.17 0.08 1.73
N HIS A 134 9.84 -0.03 1.65
CA HIS A 134 9.19 -0.88 0.64
C HIS A 134 8.78 -0.14 -0.63
N ARG A 135 8.92 1.18 -0.68
CA ARG A 135 8.67 2.03 -1.86
C ARG A 135 7.27 1.91 -2.44
N TYR A 136 6.26 1.73 -1.58
CA TYR A 136 4.85 1.81 -1.94
C TYR A 136 4.12 2.82 -1.04
N ASN A 137 2.96 3.28 -1.48
CA ASN A 137 2.16 4.16 -0.64
C ASN A 137 1.53 3.36 0.49
N ILE A 138 1.39 3.98 1.66
CA ILE A 138 0.60 3.42 2.75
C ILE A 138 -0.56 4.35 3.06
N VAL A 139 -1.77 3.79 3.11
CA VAL A 139 -2.99 4.49 3.52
C VAL A 139 -3.50 3.85 4.79
N SER A 140 -3.48 4.57 5.89
CA SER A 140 -3.96 4.05 7.17
C SER A 140 -5.37 4.52 7.49
N SER A 141 -6.12 3.66 8.19
CA SER A 141 -7.41 3.99 8.82
C SER A 141 -7.40 3.50 10.25
N THR A 142 -7.56 4.43 11.21
CA THR A 142 -7.32 4.14 12.63
C THR A 142 -8.47 4.61 13.51
N ILE A 143 -8.74 3.87 14.59
CA ILE A 143 -9.76 4.26 15.59
C ILE A 143 -9.19 5.28 16.58
N LYS A 144 -7.93 5.10 16.97
CA LYS A 144 -7.22 5.96 17.92
C LYS A 144 -5.96 6.52 17.29
N GLY A 145 -5.68 7.79 17.52
CA GLY A 145 -4.56 8.48 16.91
C GLY A 145 -4.90 9.00 15.49
N THR A 146 -3.88 9.33 14.75
CA THR A 146 -4.01 9.88 13.40
C THR A 146 -4.04 8.78 12.35
N SER A 147 -4.91 8.93 11.36
CA SER A 147 -4.81 8.22 10.07
C SER A 147 -3.96 9.05 9.13
N GLN A 148 -3.16 8.41 8.29
CA GLN A 148 -2.23 9.12 7.41
C GLN A 148 -2.06 8.40 6.07
N ILE A 149 -1.65 9.17 5.08
CA ILE A 149 -1.18 8.70 3.78
C ILE A 149 0.31 8.99 3.71
N CYS A 150 1.11 7.93 3.53
CA CYS A 150 2.56 8.03 3.32
C CYS A 150 2.88 7.74 1.86
N ASP A 151 3.83 8.47 1.29
CA ASP A 151 4.31 8.21 -0.06
C ASP A 151 5.47 7.21 -0.10
N ILE A 152 5.97 6.92 -1.31
CA ILE A 152 7.01 5.91 -1.54
C ILE A 152 8.40 6.26 -0.99
N VAL A 153 8.60 7.46 -0.47
CA VAL A 153 9.82 7.86 0.25
C VAL A 153 9.58 7.98 1.75
N GLY A 154 8.37 7.67 2.21
CA GLY A 154 7.99 7.76 3.60
C GLY A 154 7.57 9.16 4.06
N GLU A 155 7.37 10.12 3.16
CA GLU A 155 6.82 11.42 3.54
C GLU A 155 5.31 11.30 3.81
N THR A 156 4.81 12.01 4.81
CA THR A 156 3.37 12.12 5.07
C THR A 156 2.76 13.08 4.06
N VAL A 157 1.93 12.55 3.16
CA VAL A 157 1.18 13.32 2.15
C VAL A 157 0.02 14.05 2.81
N ALA A 158 -0.70 13.38 3.69
CA ALA A 158 -1.82 13.91 4.44
C ALA A 158 -2.04 13.11 5.72
N CYS A 159 -2.57 13.75 6.76
CA CYS A 159 -2.96 13.08 8.00
C CYS A 159 -4.21 13.74 8.61
N THR A 160 -4.98 12.93 9.35
CA THR A 160 -6.07 13.44 10.19
C THR A 160 -5.50 14.15 11.41
N GLY A 161 -6.28 15.02 12.02
CA GLY A 161 -5.91 15.74 13.23
C GLY A 161 -6.98 15.64 14.32
N LEU A 162 -6.90 16.53 15.31
CA LEU A 162 -7.88 16.60 16.40
C LEU A 162 -9.27 17.00 15.91
N TRP A 163 -9.34 17.79 14.83
CA TRP A 163 -10.57 18.39 14.32
C TRP A 163 -11.15 17.65 13.11
N GLU A 164 -10.29 16.99 12.30
CA GLU A 164 -10.68 16.23 11.12
C GLU A 164 -10.43 14.74 11.35
N ARG A 165 -11.52 13.96 11.28
CA ARG A 165 -11.47 12.50 11.49
C ARG A 165 -11.43 11.70 10.20
N TRP A 166 -11.46 12.35 9.07
CA TRP A 166 -11.31 11.75 7.74
C TRP A 166 -10.45 12.64 6.87
N LEU A 167 -9.85 12.06 5.88
CA LEU A 167 -9.06 12.80 4.89
C LEU A 167 -9.21 12.16 3.52
N CYS A 168 -8.99 12.98 2.49
CA CYS A 168 -8.86 12.54 1.11
C CYS A 168 -7.69 13.29 0.48
N ALA A 169 -6.80 12.56 -0.17
CA ALA A 169 -5.70 13.16 -0.92
C ALA A 169 -5.39 12.33 -2.17
N PRO A 170 -4.95 12.96 -3.26
CA PRO A 170 -4.55 12.24 -4.46
C PRO A 170 -3.23 11.50 -4.23
N ILE A 171 -3.13 10.28 -4.77
CA ILE A 171 -1.90 9.51 -4.85
C ILE A 171 -1.55 9.37 -6.33
N ASN A 172 -0.35 9.84 -6.72
CA ASN A 172 0.14 9.63 -8.08
C ASN A 172 0.92 8.32 -8.15
N LEU A 173 0.41 7.35 -8.91
CA LEU A 173 1.08 6.06 -9.13
C LEU A 173 1.97 6.09 -10.39
N GLU A 174 1.80 7.09 -11.27
CA GLU A 174 2.63 7.26 -12.46
C GLU A 174 3.96 7.93 -12.08
N ARG A 175 4.82 7.16 -11.38
CA ARG A 175 6.10 7.65 -10.87
C ARG A 175 7.11 6.52 -10.75
N ALA A 176 8.41 6.88 -10.70
CA ALA A 176 9.49 5.95 -10.45
C ALA A 176 10.46 6.47 -9.40
N TYR A 177 11.01 5.52 -8.62
CA TYR A 177 12.06 5.75 -7.64
C TYR A 177 13.40 5.43 -8.29
N LEU A 178 14.33 6.37 -8.24
CA LEU A 178 15.62 6.32 -8.92
C LEU A 178 16.76 6.47 -7.91
N HIS A 179 17.87 5.78 -8.16
CA HIS A 179 19.16 6.21 -7.62
C HIS A 179 19.59 7.44 -8.41
N SER A 180 19.92 8.57 -7.74
CA SER A 180 20.23 9.82 -8.44
C SER A 180 21.48 9.70 -9.31
N TRP A 181 22.55 9.06 -8.80
CA TRP A 181 23.77 8.79 -9.53
C TRP A 181 23.63 7.54 -10.40
N PRO A 182 24.08 7.54 -11.68
CA PRO A 182 24.66 8.68 -12.44
C PRO A 182 23.61 9.50 -13.20
N PHE A 183 22.31 9.20 -13.05
CA PHE A 183 21.23 9.67 -13.90
C PHE A 183 20.89 11.16 -13.73
N TYR A 184 21.30 11.80 -12.65
CA TYR A 184 21.05 13.22 -12.40
C TYR A 184 21.51 14.12 -13.56
N ARG A 185 22.52 13.69 -14.33
CA ARG A 185 23.04 14.41 -15.52
C ARG A 185 21.98 14.57 -16.60
N LYS A 186 21.02 13.65 -16.69
CA LYS A 186 19.93 13.65 -17.66
C LYS A 186 18.71 14.46 -17.24
N PHE A 187 18.60 14.81 -15.95
CA PHE A 187 17.44 15.50 -15.41
C PHE A 187 17.19 16.88 -16.01
N GLY A 188 18.25 17.60 -16.38
CA GLY A 188 18.14 18.88 -17.08
C GLY A 188 17.50 18.76 -18.45
N GLU A 189 17.87 17.74 -19.22
CA GLU A 189 17.31 17.46 -20.55
C GLU A 189 15.85 17.01 -20.46
N ILE A 190 15.50 16.17 -19.49
CA ILE A 190 14.12 15.75 -19.24
C ILE A 190 13.25 16.96 -18.93
N ARG A 191 13.69 17.84 -18.00
CA ARG A 191 12.95 19.08 -17.68
C ARG A 191 12.81 19.99 -18.88
N LYS A 192 13.83 20.11 -19.73
CA LYS A 192 13.79 20.91 -20.95
C LYS A 192 12.76 20.35 -21.95
N LYS A 193 12.70 19.02 -22.11
CA LYS A 193 11.80 18.37 -23.07
C LYS A 193 10.35 18.35 -22.61
N TYR A 194 10.11 17.95 -21.36
CA TYR A 194 8.77 17.67 -20.85
C TYR A 194 8.17 18.82 -20.04
N GLY A 195 8.98 19.80 -19.62
CA GLY A 195 8.50 20.97 -18.88
C GLY A 195 7.71 20.57 -17.63
N GLN A 196 6.49 21.08 -17.54
CA GLN A 196 5.57 20.83 -16.40
C GLN A 196 4.90 19.45 -16.42
N ALA A 197 5.00 18.71 -17.53
CA ALA A 197 4.42 17.36 -17.64
C ALA A 197 5.19 16.34 -16.80
N VAL A 198 6.44 16.63 -16.41
CA VAL A 198 7.26 15.78 -15.55
C VAL A 198 7.79 16.57 -14.37
N ARG A 199 7.67 16.01 -13.17
CA ARG A 199 8.31 16.53 -11.96
C ARG A 199 9.44 15.58 -11.55
N ILE A 200 10.61 16.16 -11.20
CA ILE A 200 11.71 15.43 -10.59
C ILE A 200 12.04 16.09 -9.25
N LYS A 201 11.87 15.33 -8.16
CA LYS A 201 12.28 15.72 -6.80
C LYS A 201 13.51 14.89 -6.43
N THR A 202 14.58 15.55 -6.03
CA THR A 202 15.84 14.90 -5.60
C THR A 202 16.03 15.07 -4.11
N TYR A 203 16.37 14.00 -3.45
CA TYR A 203 16.81 13.93 -2.06
C TYR A 203 18.33 13.79 -2.07
N HIS A 204 19.01 14.87 -1.77
CA HIS A 204 20.45 14.99 -2.03
C HIS A 204 21.31 14.18 -1.05
N GLU A 205 20.92 14.13 0.22
CA GLU A 205 21.66 13.38 1.24
C GLU A 205 21.54 11.88 1.07
N GLU A 206 20.39 11.43 0.58
CA GLU A 206 20.06 10.02 0.36
C GLU A 206 20.45 9.53 -1.04
N GLU A 207 20.83 10.43 -1.93
CA GLU A 207 21.15 10.17 -3.33
C GLU A 207 20.02 9.47 -4.12
N TRP A 208 18.77 9.71 -3.79
CA TRP A 208 17.65 9.24 -4.60
C TRP A 208 16.81 10.37 -5.19
N SER A 209 16.04 10.01 -6.19
CA SER A 209 15.12 10.94 -6.88
C SER A 209 13.81 10.24 -7.21
N ILE A 210 12.74 11.03 -7.18
CA ILE A 210 11.45 10.63 -7.72
C ILE A 210 11.21 11.37 -9.01
N ILE A 211 10.94 10.64 -10.07
CA ILE A 211 10.38 11.16 -11.32
C ILE A 211 8.91 10.78 -11.40
N GLU A 212 8.04 11.73 -11.67
CA GLU A 212 6.61 11.51 -11.80
C GLU A 212 6.02 12.24 -13.00
N SER A 213 5.04 11.61 -13.65
CA SER A 213 4.23 12.24 -14.65
C SER A 213 3.11 13.06 -14.02
N ARG A 214 2.85 14.23 -14.57
CA ARG A 214 1.71 15.10 -14.28
C ARG A 214 0.73 15.19 -15.45
N CYS A 215 0.95 14.36 -16.45
CA CYS A 215 0.13 14.29 -17.67
C CYS A 215 -0.45 12.88 -17.79
N PRO A 216 -1.77 12.73 -17.93
CA PRO A 216 -2.42 11.42 -18.00
C PRO A 216 -1.89 10.53 -19.17
N ASP A 217 -1.50 11.18 -20.25
CA ASP A 217 -1.06 10.49 -21.47
C ASP A 217 0.45 10.20 -21.51
N LEU A 218 1.19 10.62 -20.49
CA LEU A 218 2.64 10.43 -20.40
C LEU A 218 2.97 9.33 -19.37
N LYS A 219 3.58 8.25 -19.83
CA LYS A 219 4.08 7.19 -18.95
C LYS A 219 5.52 7.48 -18.51
N VAL A 220 5.78 7.38 -17.21
CA VAL A 220 7.14 7.54 -16.67
C VAL A 220 8.08 6.50 -17.25
N ALA A 221 7.60 5.27 -17.46
CA ALA A 221 8.39 4.21 -18.09
C ALA A 221 8.92 4.61 -19.48
N ASP A 222 8.13 5.33 -20.29
CA ASP A 222 8.57 5.81 -21.60
C ASP A 222 9.65 6.88 -21.47
N VAL A 223 9.52 7.79 -20.49
CA VAL A 223 10.55 8.79 -20.19
C VAL A 223 11.85 8.13 -19.76
N LEU A 224 11.79 7.14 -18.87
CA LEU A 224 12.97 6.42 -18.40
C LEU A 224 13.67 5.68 -19.55
N LYS A 225 12.88 5.02 -20.39
CA LYS A 225 13.40 4.31 -21.57
C LYS A 225 14.06 5.27 -22.56
N GLU A 226 13.44 6.40 -22.88
CA GLU A 226 13.97 7.40 -23.81
C GLU A 226 15.33 7.94 -23.34
N PHE A 227 15.47 8.17 -22.05
CA PHE A 227 16.71 8.72 -21.49
C PHE A 227 17.65 7.64 -20.95
N ASP A 228 17.38 6.36 -21.23
CA ASP A 228 18.19 5.25 -20.74
C ASP A 228 18.48 5.40 -19.22
N ILE A 229 17.42 5.51 -18.43
CA ILE A 229 17.46 5.61 -16.97
C ILE A 229 16.87 4.35 -16.38
N LYS A 230 17.60 3.74 -15.47
CA LYS A 230 17.15 2.58 -14.70
C LYS A 230 16.50 3.03 -13.40
N THR A 231 15.47 2.30 -13.00
CA THR A 231 14.89 2.43 -11.66
C THR A 231 15.89 1.99 -10.59
N TYR A 232 15.64 2.37 -9.34
CA TYR A 232 16.47 1.94 -8.20
C TYR A 232 16.53 0.41 -8.10
N ASP A 233 15.40 -0.28 -8.29
CA ASP A 233 15.33 -1.74 -8.21
C ASP A 233 16.14 -2.42 -9.32
N GLU A 234 16.12 -1.88 -10.53
CA GLU A 234 16.95 -2.38 -11.62
C GLU A 234 18.45 -2.22 -11.34
N VAL A 235 18.86 -1.06 -10.81
CA VAL A 235 20.26 -0.81 -10.45
C VAL A 235 20.74 -1.74 -9.35
N VAL A 236 19.95 -1.88 -8.28
CA VAL A 236 20.29 -2.75 -7.14
C VAL A 236 20.23 -4.23 -7.54
N GLY A 237 19.25 -4.62 -8.38
CA GLY A 237 19.13 -5.97 -8.91
C GLY A 237 20.37 -6.37 -9.71
N GLU A 238 20.78 -5.56 -10.67
CA GLU A 238 22.01 -5.80 -11.46
C GLU A 238 23.27 -5.90 -10.59
N ALA A 239 23.39 -5.02 -9.60
CA ALA A 239 24.53 -5.07 -8.67
C ALA A 239 24.52 -6.37 -7.86
N THR A 240 23.33 -6.81 -7.41
CA THR A 240 23.14 -8.07 -6.67
C THR A 240 23.55 -9.28 -7.52
N ASP A 241 23.05 -9.34 -8.76
CA ASP A 241 23.36 -10.44 -9.68
C ASP A 241 24.87 -10.52 -9.98
N ARG A 242 25.50 -9.37 -10.22
CA ARG A 242 26.93 -9.30 -10.45
C ARG A 242 27.73 -9.77 -9.24
N GLN A 243 27.32 -9.35 -8.03
CA GLN A 243 27.97 -9.79 -6.80
C GLN A 243 27.81 -11.29 -6.57
N GLN A 244 26.65 -11.88 -6.87
CA GLN A 244 26.43 -13.31 -6.77
C GLN A 244 27.34 -14.08 -7.72
N GLN A 245 27.43 -13.66 -8.99
CA GLN A 245 28.34 -14.24 -9.98
C GLN A 245 29.81 -14.20 -9.53
N MET A 246 30.22 -13.15 -8.82
CA MET A 246 31.62 -13.02 -8.34
C MET A 246 31.89 -13.83 -7.06
N ARG A 247 30.85 -14.23 -6.34
CA ARG A 247 31.00 -15.09 -5.13
C ARG A 247 31.10 -16.58 -5.46
N GLY A 248 30.83 -16.98 -6.74
CA GLY A 248 30.87 -18.36 -7.22
C GLY A 248 29.59 -19.07 -6.92
#